data_b3253f6bbe61c511d4b50cc0c2dde3aa
#
_entry.id   b3253f6bbe61c511d4b50cc0c2dde3aa
#
_cell.length_a   1.000
_cell.length_b   1.000
_cell.length_c   1.000
_cell.angle_alpha   90.00
_cell.angle_beta   90.00
_cell.angle_gamma   90.00
#
_symmetry.space_group_name_H-M   'P 1'
#
loop_
_entity.id
_entity.type
_entity.pdbx_description
1 polymer ?
#
loop_
_entity_poly.entity_id
_entity_poly.type
_entity_poly.pdbx_seq_one_letter_code
_entity_poly.pdbx_strand_id
1 'polypeptide(L)'
;IYTMVVVAASDVYKRQSLIGPARFLPIVLGFFIASYYMTFSVESREVVDTINRTLITILIFWVIHQIIEPISYILSGLDKLLTRELIGWIIKSLKILIFILGLAAVLELWGIKIGPIIAGLGLFGVAVALGAQDLFKNLISGILVLVEKRFKIGDWISVDGIIEGIVEKIGFRSTTIRKFDKSLAIIPNFQFAENAVVNVSETSNWLISWIITLQYDTTVDQLKTIRDQIEGHIRKSEDFNVNIGVAVRVDKFSDSSIDMYVRCFTKTNSWNDWLSVKERLAIEIKKIVEKNKASFAFPSSSIYIEKK
;
A
#
# COMPACT_ATOMS: atom_id res chain seq x y z
N ILE A 1 29.95 -15.81 17.04
CA ILE A 1 29.68 -16.46 18.34
C ILE A 1 28.16 -16.45 18.62
N TYR A 2 27.45 -15.35 18.45
CA TYR A 2 25.98 -15.28 18.70
C TYR A 2 25.18 -16.24 17.81
N THR A 3 25.54 -16.39 16.54
CA THR A 3 24.89 -17.29 15.58
C THR A 3 25.11 -18.76 15.95
N MET A 4 26.30 -19.13 16.42
CA MET A 4 26.62 -20.51 16.83
C MET A 4 25.87 -20.93 18.11
N VAL A 5 25.70 -20.00 19.06
CA VAL A 5 24.96 -20.27 20.31
C VAL A 5 23.46 -20.43 20.04
N VAL A 6 22.90 -19.63 19.13
CA VAL A 6 21.49 -19.73 18.73
C VAL A 6 21.20 -21.03 17.96
N VAL A 7 22.11 -21.48 17.10
CA VAL A 7 21.97 -22.76 16.39
C VAL A 7 22.10 -23.94 17.35
N ALA A 8 23.05 -23.93 18.28
CA ALA A 8 23.21 -24.99 19.28
C ALA A 8 22.01 -25.06 20.25
N ALA A 9 21.49 -23.92 20.70
CA ALA A 9 20.27 -23.88 21.52
C ALA A 9 19.04 -24.40 20.75
N SER A 10 18.89 -24.04 19.47
CA SER A 10 17.84 -24.53 18.59
C SER A 10 17.89 -26.05 18.45
N ASP A 11 19.08 -26.66 18.32
CA ASP A 11 19.23 -28.11 18.16
C ASP A 11 18.93 -28.88 19.46
N VAL A 12 19.25 -28.30 20.61
CA VAL A 12 18.89 -28.90 21.91
C VAL A 12 17.37 -28.91 22.12
N TYR A 13 16.69 -27.79 21.82
CA TYR A 13 15.23 -27.70 21.94
C TYR A 13 14.50 -28.59 20.92
N LYS A 14 14.99 -28.69 19.67
CA LYS A 14 14.45 -29.61 18.66
C LYS A 14 14.52 -31.08 19.13
N ARG A 15 15.64 -31.48 19.73
CA ARG A 15 15.77 -32.82 20.30
C ARG A 15 14.85 -33.03 21.48
N GLN A 16 14.71 -32.07 22.37
CA GLN A 16 13.90 -32.17 23.58
C GLN A 16 12.39 -32.25 23.29
N SER A 17 11.90 -31.52 22.30
CA SER A 17 10.47 -31.55 21.90
C SER A 17 10.03 -32.86 21.29
N LEU A 18 10.91 -33.58 20.57
CA LEU A 18 10.60 -34.86 19.94
C LEU A 18 10.83 -36.09 20.84
N ILE A 19 11.39 -35.94 22.05
CA ILE A 19 11.65 -37.05 22.97
C ILE A 19 10.36 -37.75 23.38
N GLY A 20 9.28 -37.01 23.60
CA GLY A 20 7.95 -37.54 23.96
C GLY A 20 7.41 -38.51 22.89
N PRO A 21 7.18 -38.04 21.66
CA PRO A 21 6.74 -38.92 20.55
C PRO A 21 7.72 -40.06 20.27
N ALA A 22 9.04 -39.83 20.33
CA ALA A 22 10.05 -40.87 20.11
C ALA A 22 10.00 -42.00 21.14
N ARG A 23 9.67 -41.69 22.39
CA ARG A 23 9.46 -42.70 23.43
C ARG A 23 8.15 -43.49 23.25
N PHE A 24 7.15 -42.90 22.62
CA PHE A 24 5.87 -43.54 22.35
C PHE A 24 5.93 -44.47 21.11
N LEU A 25 6.81 -44.15 20.15
CA LEU A 25 6.99 -44.95 18.92
C LEU A 25 7.25 -46.44 19.16
N PRO A 26 8.16 -46.91 20.07
CA PRO A 26 8.36 -48.30 20.38
C PRO A 26 7.11 -49.01 20.94
N ILE A 27 6.26 -48.30 21.69
CA ILE A 27 5.01 -48.81 22.23
C ILE A 27 4.03 -49.11 21.07
N VAL A 28 3.88 -48.15 20.15
CA VAL A 28 3.03 -48.28 18.96
C VAL A 28 3.50 -49.44 18.08
N LEU A 29 4.81 -49.49 17.82
CA LEU A 29 5.41 -50.58 17.04
C LEU A 29 5.26 -51.93 17.71
N GLY A 30 5.48 -52.02 19.03
CA GLY A 30 5.31 -53.25 19.81
C GLY A 30 3.88 -53.75 19.77
N PHE A 31 2.89 -52.86 19.91
CA PHE A 31 1.47 -53.24 19.82
C PHE A 31 1.10 -53.68 18.40
N PHE A 32 1.61 -52.99 17.39
CA PHE A 32 1.38 -53.38 15.99
C PHE A 32 1.96 -54.77 15.67
N ILE A 33 3.20 -55.04 16.09
CA ILE A 33 3.85 -56.36 15.90
C ILE A 33 3.11 -57.46 16.69
N ALA A 34 2.75 -57.21 17.95
CA ALA A 34 2.02 -58.16 18.76
C ALA A 34 0.65 -58.48 18.13
N SER A 35 -0.08 -57.49 17.65
CA SER A 35 -1.38 -57.64 17.01
C SER A 35 -1.30 -58.43 15.68
N TYR A 36 -0.15 -58.41 15.01
CA TYR A 36 0.09 -59.14 13.76
C TYR A 36 0.28 -60.67 14.02
N TYR A 37 0.97 -61.03 15.12
CA TYR A 37 1.25 -62.42 15.47
C TYR A 37 0.13 -63.11 16.25
N MET A 38 -0.80 -62.37 16.84
CA MET A 38 -1.93 -62.95 17.57
C MET A 38 -3.09 -63.33 16.65
N THR A 39 -3.70 -64.48 16.89
CA THR A 39 -4.91 -64.96 16.19
C THR A 39 -6.14 -64.39 16.89
N PHE A 40 -6.86 -63.48 16.23
CA PHE A 40 -8.11 -62.89 16.73
C PHE A 40 -9.32 -63.48 15.98
N SER A 41 -10.50 -63.45 16.61
CA SER A 41 -11.75 -63.61 15.90
C SER A 41 -11.99 -62.43 14.94
N VAL A 42 -12.85 -62.58 13.93
CA VAL A 42 -13.12 -61.55 12.93
C VAL A 42 -13.54 -60.23 13.58
N GLU A 43 -14.43 -60.28 14.56
CA GLU A 43 -14.93 -59.14 15.28
C GLU A 43 -13.82 -58.42 16.13
N SER A 44 -13.00 -59.23 16.83
CA SER A 44 -11.88 -58.70 17.63
C SER A 44 -10.80 -58.09 16.74
N ARG A 45 -10.60 -58.59 15.54
CA ARG A 45 -9.63 -58.11 14.58
C ARG A 45 -9.93 -56.67 14.12
N GLU A 46 -11.20 -56.37 13.83
CA GLU A 46 -11.63 -55.02 13.43
C GLU A 46 -11.34 -53.97 14.52
N VAL A 47 -11.61 -54.35 15.79
CA VAL A 47 -11.32 -53.47 16.93
C VAL A 47 -9.81 -53.25 17.08
N VAL A 48 -9.00 -54.30 16.99
CA VAL A 48 -7.54 -54.20 17.09
C VAL A 48 -6.94 -53.38 15.98
N ASP A 49 -7.44 -53.54 14.75
CA ASP A 49 -6.99 -52.73 13.59
C ASP A 49 -7.36 -51.24 13.79
N THR A 50 -8.54 -50.96 14.33
CA THR A 50 -8.97 -49.57 14.67
C THR A 50 -8.08 -48.98 15.75
N ILE A 51 -7.70 -49.74 16.78
CA ILE A 51 -6.76 -49.30 17.84
C ILE A 51 -5.37 -49.00 17.23
N ASN A 52 -4.85 -49.88 16.36
CA ASN A 52 -3.59 -49.69 15.67
C ASN A 52 -3.58 -48.35 14.88
N ARG A 53 -4.62 -48.16 14.06
CA ARG A 53 -4.78 -46.92 13.28
C ARG A 53 -4.87 -45.70 14.22
N THR A 54 -5.58 -45.81 15.32
CA THR A 54 -5.72 -44.75 16.33
C THR A 54 -4.35 -44.35 16.95
N LEU A 55 -3.56 -45.35 17.37
CA LEU A 55 -2.23 -45.13 17.95
C LEU A 55 -1.28 -44.45 16.94
N ILE A 56 -1.30 -44.89 15.67
CA ILE A 56 -0.51 -44.27 14.59
C ILE A 56 -0.97 -42.85 14.36
N THR A 57 -2.26 -42.58 14.29
CA THR A 57 -2.83 -41.23 14.11
C THR A 57 -2.44 -40.31 15.24
N ILE A 58 -2.56 -40.72 16.50
CA ILE A 58 -2.13 -39.97 17.67
C ILE A 58 -0.64 -39.67 17.57
N LEU A 59 0.20 -40.66 17.22
CA LEU A 59 1.65 -40.44 17.09
C LEU A 59 1.96 -39.37 16.02
N ILE A 60 1.34 -39.46 14.86
CA ILE A 60 1.54 -38.50 13.74
C ILE A 60 1.17 -37.10 14.20
N PHE A 61 -0.05 -36.91 14.73
CA PHE A 61 -0.48 -35.57 15.16
C PHE A 61 0.31 -35.06 16.37
N TRP A 62 0.79 -35.93 17.26
CA TRP A 62 1.67 -35.53 18.35
C TRP A 62 3.02 -35.06 17.82
N VAL A 63 3.63 -35.75 16.84
CA VAL A 63 4.86 -35.28 16.18
C VAL A 63 4.66 -33.92 15.54
N ILE A 64 3.59 -33.76 14.75
CA ILE A 64 3.26 -32.47 14.10
C ILE A 64 3.09 -31.36 15.14
N HIS A 65 2.34 -31.61 16.23
CA HIS A 65 2.14 -30.64 17.31
C HIS A 65 3.47 -30.21 17.96
N GLN A 66 4.42 -31.14 18.12
CA GLN A 66 5.73 -30.83 18.72
C GLN A 66 6.67 -30.08 17.77
N ILE A 67 6.55 -30.29 16.44
CA ILE A 67 7.36 -29.59 15.44
C ILE A 67 7.00 -28.08 15.36
N ILE A 68 5.80 -27.69 15.80
CA ILE A 68 5.40 -26.28 15.79
C ILE A 68 6.28 -25.43 16.73
N GLU A 69 6.72 -25.96 17.84
CA GLU A 69 7.47 -25.20 18.86
C GLU A 69 8.84 -24.73 18.34
N PRO A 70 9.66 -25.56 17.69
CA PRO A 70 10.88 -25.13 17.02
C PRO A 70 10.69 -24.06 15.94
N ILE A 71 9.51 -23.97 15.30
CA ILE A 71 9.20 -22.92 14.30
C ILE A 71 9.20 -21.55 14.97
N SER A 72 8.85 -21.45 16.25
CA SER A 72 8.90 -20.17 16.99
C SER A 72 10.30 -19.57 17.02
N TYR A 73 11.35 -20.38 17.08
CA TYR A 73 12.72 -19.91 17.06
C TYR A 73 13.16 -19.37 15.68
N ILE A 74 12.61 -19.93 14.60
CA ILE A 74 12.84 -19.39 13.24
C ILE A 74 12.13 -18.05 13.10
N LEU A 75 10.92 -17.95 13.64
CA LEU A 75 10.14 -16.71 13.64
C LEU A 75 10.71 -15.64 14.57
N SER A 76 11.41 -16.02 15.65
CA SER A 76 12.07 -15.04 16.53
C SER A 76 13.20 -14.27 15.86
N GLY A 77 13.74 -14.74 14.72
CA GLY A 77 14.61 -13.95 13.85
C GLY A 77 13.91 -12.76 13.18
N LEU A 78 12.59 -12.70 13.23
CA LEU A 78 11.75 -11.61 12.72
C LEU A 78 11.33 -10.61 13.82
N ASP A 79 12.02 -10.56 14.94
CA ASP A 79 11.73 -9.69 16.10
C ASP A 79 11.60 -8.21 15.74
N LYS A 80 12.16 -7.80 14.60
CA LYS A 80 12.00 -6.43 14.05
C LYS A 80 10.63 -6.16 13.42
N LEU A 81 9.89 -7.21 13.09
CA LEU A 81 8.60 -7.13 12.37
C LEU A 81 7.42 -7.61 13.22
N LEU A 82 7.64 -8.58 14.11
CA LEU A 82 6.61 -9.23 14.91
C LEU A 82 7.00 -9.19 16.39
N THR A 83 6.07 -8.80 17.25
CA THR A 83 6.30 -8.86 18.71
C THR A 83 6.30 -10.31 19.18
N ARG A 84 7.02 -10.60 20.27
CA ARG A 84 7.09 -11.96 20.85
C ARG A 84 5.73 -12.48 21.25
N GLU A 85 4.87 -11.59 21.74
CA GLU A 85 3.49 -11.91 22.12
C GLU A 85 2.69 -12.39 20.89
N LEU A 86 2.82 -11.71 19.75
CA LEU A 86 2.12 -12.08 18.51
C LEU A 86 2.56 -13.46 18.02
N ILE A 87 3.87 -13.73 18.03
CA ILE A 87 4.43 -15.05 17.68
C ILE A 87 3.85 -16.11 18.64
N GLY A 88 3.80 -15.84 19.93
CA GLY A 88 3.21 -16.74 20.94
C GLY A 88 1.75 -17.06 20.65
N TRP A 89 0.95 -16.07 20.26
CA TRP A 89 -0.46 -16.25 19.88
C TRP A 89 -0.62 -17.12 18.61
N ILE A 90 0.19 -16.89 17.59
CA ILE A 90 0.17 -17.68 16.35
C ILE A 90 0.49 -19.14 16.64
N ILE A 91 1.56 -19.42 17.39
CA ILE A 91 1.97 -20.76 17.78
C ILE A 91 0.87 -21.47 18.57
N LYS A 92 0.26 -20.78 19.54
CA LYS A 92 -0.82 -21.34 20.34
C LYS A 92 -2.06 -21.68 19.51
N SER A 93 -2.45 -20.79 18.60
CA SER A 93 -3.56 -21.04 17.68
C SER A 93 -3.30 -22.22 16.75
N LEU A 94 -2.07 -22.33 16.23
CA LEU A 94 -1.68 -23.45 15.35
C LEU A 94 -1.66 -24.78 16.13
N LYS A 95 -1.18 -24.81 17.36
CA LYS A 95 -1.24 -25.99 18.23
C LYS A 95 -2.67 -26.43 18.51
N ILE A 96 -3.58 -25.49 18.81
CA ILE A 96 -5.01 -25.78 19.00
C ILE A 96 -5.63 -26.35 17.73
N LEU A 97 -5.34 -25.77 16.57
CA LEU A 97 -5.86 -26.24 15.30
C LEU A 97 -5.43 -27.71 15.02
N ILE A 98 -4.13 -28.02 15.19
CA ILE A 98 -3.61 -29.37 15.00
C ILE A 98 -4.21 -30.36 15.99
N PHE A 99 -4.42 -29.95 17.26
CA PHE A 99 -5.08 -30.80 18.24
C PHE A 99 -6.52 -31.11 17.82
N ILE A 100 -7.30 -30.12 17.34
CA ILE A 100 -8.67 -30.33 16.88
C ILE A 100 -8.70 -31.26 15.66
N LEU A 101 -7.80 -31.09 14.70
CA LEU A 101 -7.69 -31.93 13.52
C LEU A 101 -7.31 -33.38 13.90
N GLY A 102 -6.36 -33.56 14.83
CA GLY A 102 -5.97 -34.86 15.33
C GLY A 102 -7.10 -35.57 16.06
N LEU A 103 -7.85 -34.84 16.90
CA LEU A 103 -9.02 -35.38 17.57
C LEU A 103 -10.11 -35.80 16.56
N ALA A 104 -10.39 -34.93 15.59
CA ALA A 104 -11.34 -35.27 14.51
C ALA A 104 -10.93 -36.52 13.76
N ALA A 105 -9.65 -36.65 13.37
CA ALA A 105 -9.15 -37.82 12.68
C ALA A 105 -9.31 -39.13 13.52
N VAL A 106 -9.09 -39.05 14.82
CA VAL A 106 -9.32 -40.18 15.73
C VAL A 106 -10.82 -40.55 15.80
N LEU A 107 -11.69 -39.56 15.96
CA LEU A 107 -13.15 -39.77 16.00
C LEU A 107 -13.68 -40.42 14.73
N GLU A 108 -13.13 -40.05 13.57
CA GLU A 108 -13.50 -40.67 12.27
C GLU A 108 -13.18 -42.17 12.23
N LEU A 109 -12.02 -42.58 12.77
CA LEU A 109 -11.64 -44.00 12.84
C LEU A 109 -12.63 -44.82 13.69
N TRP A 110 -13.30 -44.22 14.66
CA TRP A 110 -14.34 -44.83 15.49
C TRP A 110 -15.74 -44.65 14.94
N GLY A 111 -15.88 -44.26 13.66
CA GLY A 111 -17.16 -44.16 12.96
C GLY A 111 -17.98 -42.90 13.27
N ILE A 112 -17.41 -41.94 14.00
CA ILE A 112 -18.08 -40.66 14.25
C ILE A 112 -17.92 -39.76 13.02
N LYS A 113 -19.04 -39.35 12.43
CA LYS A 113 -19.03 -38.49 11.23
C LYS A 113 -18.48 -37.10 11.57
N ILE A 114 -17.28 -36.79 11.10
CA ILE A 114 -16.61 -35.51 11.34
C ILE A 114 -17.01 -34.42 10.32
N GLY A 115 -17.75 -34.76 9.26
CA GLY A 115 -18.20 -33.81 8.24
C GLY A 115 -18.79 -32.51 8.81
N PRO A 116 -19.73 -32.57 9.76
CA PRO A 116 -20.28 -31.39 10.41
C PRO A 116 -19.21 -30.51 11.17
N ILE A 117 -18.24 -31.19 11.78
CA ILE A 117 -17.13 -30.49 12.50
C ILE A 117 -16.24 -29.76 11.51
N ILE A 118 -15.86 -30.41 10.40
CA ILE A 118 -15.07 -29.81 9.34
C ILE A 118 -15.83 -28.66 8.68
N ALA A 119 -17.13 -28.82 8.42
CA ALA A 119 -17.98 -27.77 7.87
C ALA A 119 -18.05 -26.56 8.81
N GLY A 120 -18.19 -26.78 10.12
CA GLY A 120 -18.17 -25.73 11.12
C GLY A 120 -16.83 -24.98 11.18
N LEU A 121 -15.71 -25.70 11.16
CA LEU A 121 -14.37 -25.12 11.07
C LEU A 121 -14.16 -24.33 9.79
N GLY A 122 -14.68 -24.83 8.65
CA GLY A 122 -14.67 -24.11 7.37
C GLY A 122 -15.42 -22.79 7.44
N LEU A 123 -16.64 -22.79 8.01
CA LEU A 123 -17.44 -21.58 8.21
C LEU A 123 -16.73 -20.58 9.15
N PHE A 124 -16.15 -21.08 10.24
CA PHE A 124 -15.33 -20.25 11.14
C PHE A 124 -14.12 -19.66 10.40
N GLY A 125 -13.44 -20.45 9.55
CA GLY A 125 -12.34 -19.99 8.71
C GLY A 125 -12.75 -18.85 7.77
N VAL A 126 -13.94 -18.93 7.16
CA VAL A 126 -14.50 -17.85 6.34
C VAL A 126 -14.73 -16.59 7.17
N ALA A 127 -15.30 -16.70 8.37
CA ALA A 127 -15.51 -15.56 9.26
C ALA A 127 -14.18 -14.87 9.63
N VAL A 128 -13.15 -15.66 9.95
CA VAL A 128 -11.79 -15.14 10.23
C VAL A 128 -11.18 -14.48 9.00
N ALA A 129 -11.34 -15.09 7.81
CA ALA A 129 -10.82 -14.54 6.56
C ALA A 129 -11.46 -13.18 6.22
N LEU A 130 -12.79 -13.07 6.39
CA LEU A 130 -13.51 -11.79 6.22
C LEU A 130 -13.04 -10.73 7.23
N GLY A 131 -12.83 -11.12 8.48
CA GLY A 131 -12.28 -10.22 9.51
C GLY A 131 -10.84 -9.76 9.24
N ALA A 132 -10.05 -10.57 8.52
CA ALA A 132 -8.66 -10.27 8.16
C ALA A 132 -8.52 -9.64 6.75
N GLN A 133 -9.60 -9.46 6.02
CA GLN A 133 -9.59 -9.01 4.62
C GLN A 133 -8.81 -7.71 4.42
N ASP A 134 -9.05 -6.71 5.26
CA ASP A 134 -8.37 -5.41 5.16
C ASP A 134 -6.87 -5.50 5.41
N LEU A 135 -6.45 -6.41 6.29
CA LEU A 135 -5.03 -6.66 6.51
C LEU A 135 -4.36 -7.18 5.24
N PHE A 136 -4.94 -8.21 4.62
CA PHE A 136 -4.42 -8.79 3.37
C PHE A 136 -4.46 -7.78 2.21
N LYS A 137 -5.53 -7.00 2.09
CA LYS A 137 -5.66 -5.92 1.09
C LYS A 137 -4.50 -4.92 1.22
N ASN A 138 -4.19 -4.48 2.43
CA ASN A 138 -3.08 -3.55 2.68
C ASN A 138 -1.70 -4.17 2.41
N LEU A 139 -1.50 -5.44 2.77
CA LEU A 139 -0.25 -6.16 2.50
C LEU A 139 0.01 -6.30 1.01
N ILE A 140 -0.99 -6.76 0.25
CA ILE A 140 -0.90 -6.92 -1.21
C ILE A 140 -0.66 -5.57 -1.86
N SER A 141 -1.38 -4.53 -1.46
CA SER A 141 -1.21 -3.17 -1.97
C SER A 141 0.20 -2.63 -1.69
N GLY A 142 0.77 -2.89 -0.52
CA GLY A 142 2.14 -2.50 -0.19
C GLY A 142 3.17 -3.19 -1.11
N ILE A 143 2.98 -4.48 -1.39
CA ILE A 143 3.82 -5.23 -2.34
C ILE A 143 3.69 -4.64 -3.75
N LEU A 144 2.46 -4.36 -4.21
CA LEU A 144 2.23 -3.78 -5.54
C LEU A 144 2.88 -2.41 -5.70
N VAL A 145 2.78 -1.52 -4.70
CA VAL A 145 3.46 -0.22 -4.72
C VAL A 145 4.97 -0.38 -4.93
N LEU A 146 5.60 -1.36 -4.26
CA LEU A 146 7.03 -1.62 -4.38
C LEU A 146 7.41 -2.28 -5.73
N VAL A 147 6.61 -3.22 -6.21
CA VAL A 147 6.86 -3.97 -7.46
C VAL A 147 6.64 -3.07 -8.69
N GLU A 148 5.53 -2.35 -8.72
CA GLU A 148 5.18 -1.44 -9.82
C GLU A 148 5.99 -0.14 -9.78
N LYS A 149 6.67 0.14 -8.66
CA LYS A 149 7.46 1.37 -8.46
C LYS A 149 6.68 2.65 -8.77
N ARG A 150 5.38 2.67 -8.41
CA ARG A 150 4.50 3.83 -8.62
C ARG A 150 5.08 5.12 -8.05
N PHE A 151 5.77 5.00 -6.92
CA PHE A 151 6.56 6.06 -6.29
C PHE A 151 7.66 5.43 -5.41
N LYS A 152 8.63 6.22 -5.03
CA LYS A 152 9.79 5.81 -4.22
C LYS A 152 9.87 6.67 -2.95
N ILE A 153 10.70 6.24 -2.00
CA ILE A 153 11.06 7.07 -0.84
C ILE A 153 11.79 8.31 -1.36
N GLY A 154 11.35 9.48 -0.89
CA GLY A 154 11.82 10.79 -1.33
C GLY A 154 10.94 11.45 -2.38
N ASP A 155 10.04 10.74 -3.03
CA ASP A 155 9.15 11.32 -4.03
C ASP A 155 8.09 12.21 -3.38
N TRP A 156 7.79 13.32 -4.04
CA TRP A 156 6.60 14.11 -3.80
C TRP A 156 5.43 13.49 -4.56
N ILE A 157 4.45 13.04 -3.82
CA ILE A 157 3.22 12.46 -4.38
C ILE A 157 1.99 13.24 -3.93
N SER A 158 0.97 13.21 -4.77
CA SER A 158 -0.37 13.74 -4.47
C SER A 158 -1.43 12.71 -4.80
N VAL A 159 -2.34 12.49 -3.88
CA VAL A 159 -3.56 11.68 -4.04
C VAL A 159 -4.73 12.58 -3.69
N ASP A 160 -5.56 12.87 -4.67
CA ASP A 160 -6.62 13.86 -4.55
C ASP A 160 -7.57 13.54 -3.38
N GLY A 161 -7.87 14.56 -2.57
CA GLY A 161 -8.71 14.44 -1.38
C GLY A 161 -8.15 13.61 -0.22
N ILE A 162 -6.95 12.99 -0.37
CA ILE A 162 -6.38 12.10 0.64
C ILE A 162 -5.10 12.68 1.23
N ILE A 163 -4.06 12.90 0.41
CA ILE A 163 -2.75 13.31 0.89
C ILE A 163 -1.91 13.97 -0.19
N GLU A 164 -1.09 14.93 0.21
CA GLU A 164 0.01 15.47 -0.58
C GLU A 164 1.24 15.66 0.31
N GLY A 165 2.41 15.22 -0.17
CA GLY A 165 3.67 15.33 0.58
C GLY A 165 4.77 14.43 0.04
N ILE A 166 5.85 14.32 0.82
CA ILE A 166 7.06 13.56 0.48
C ILE A 166 7.01 12.20 1.17
N VAL A 167 7.23 11.14 0.41
CA VAL A 167 7.28 9.77 0.92
C VAL A 167 8.53 9.56 1.77
N GLU A 168 8.36 9.28 3.08
CA GLU A 168 9.48 8.99 3.98
C GLU A 168 9.76 7.49 4.14
N LYS A 169 8.69 6.69 4.19
CA LYS A 169 8.82 5.25 4.41
C LYS A 169 7.65 4.51 3.78
N ILE A 170 7.94 3.42 3.09
CA ILE A 170 6.95 2.47 2.60
C ILE A 170 7.03 1.23 3.49
N GLY A 171 5.98 0.94 4.24
CA GLY A 171 5.86 -0.21 5.12
C GLY A 171 4.93 -1.28 4.54
N PHE A 172 4.79 -2.41 5.25
CA PHE A 172 3.92 -3.50 4.82
C PHE A 172 2.46 -3.10 4.68
N ARG A 173 1.92 -2.40 5.67
CA ARG A 173 0.50 -2.04 5.75
C ARG A 173 0.24 -0.59 5.40
N SER A 174 1.20 0.29 5.63
CA SER A 174 1.04 1.72 5.50
C SER A 174 2.29 2.40 5.02
N THR A 175 2.13 3.51 4.31
CA THR A 175 3.18 4.41 3.87
C THR A 175 3.15 5.66 4.74
N THR A 176 4.33 6.12 5.15
CA THR A 176 4.52 7.34 5.93
C THR A 176 4.88 8.49 4.99
N ILE A 177 4.15 9.58 5.07
CA ILE A 177 4.33 10.76 4.23
C ILE A 177 4.53 12.00 5.10
N ARG A 178 5.55 12.79 4.77
CA ARG A 178 5.80 14.11 5.35
C ARG A 178 5.07 15.17 4.55
N LYS A 179 4.06 15.78 5.13
CA LYS A 179 3.34 16.90 4.53
C LYS A 179 4.23 18.15 4.48
N PHE A 180 3.84 19.14 3.69
CA PHE A 180 4.60 20.39 3.57
C PHE A 180 4.57 21.25 4.84
N ASP A 181 3.54 21.11 5.68
CA ASP A 181 3.47 21.68 7.03
C ASP A 181 4.36 20.95 8.05
N LYS A 182 5.15 19.95 7.59
CA LYS A 182 6.03 19.09 8.39
C LYS A 182 5.32 18.09 9.29
N SER A 183 4.00 18.02 9.27
CA SER A 183 3.27 16.97 9.95
C SER A 183 3.50 15.60 9.29
N LEU A 184 3.41 14.52 10.07
CA LEU A 184 3.59 13.15 9.60
C LEU A 184 2.22 12.51 9.40
N ALA A 185 1.95 12.02 8.20
CA ALA A 185 0.76 11.27 7.88
C ALA A 185 1.10 9.79 7.62
N ILE A 186 0.29 8.89 8.18
CA ILE A 186 0.41 7.45 7.99
C ILE A 186 -0.81 6.98 7.21
N ILE A 187 -0.60 6.62 5.96
CA ILE A 187 -1.67 6.28 5.02
C ILE A 187 -1.67 4.76 4.77
N PRO A 188 -2.81 4.06 4.92
CA PRO A 188 -2.94 2.66 4.55
C PRO A 188 -2.59 2.42 3.07
N ASN A 189 -1.82 1.37 2.76
CA ASN A 189 -1.32 1.16 1.39
C ASN A 189 -2.42 0.93 0.35
N PHE A 190 -3.57 0.40 0.76
CA PHE A 190 -4.67 0.19 -0.17
C PHE A 190 -5.18 1.50 -0.80
N GLN A 191 -5.02 2.63 -0.11
CA GLN A 191 -5.40 3.94 -0.66
C GLN A 191 -4.61 4.27 -1.93
N PHE A 192 -3.34 3.90 -1.98
CA PHE A 192 -2.50 4.08 -3.18
C PHE A 192 -2.77 3.06 -4.28
N ALA A 193 -3.38 1.92 -3.95
CA ALA A 193 -3.77 0.91 -4.93
C ALA A 193 -5.12 1.24 -5.60
N GLU A 194 -6.04 1.87 -4.87
CA GLU A 194 -7.40 2.16 -5.34
C GLU A 194 -7.57 3.55 -5.95
N ASN A 195 -6.69 4.50 -5.61
CA ASN A 195 -6.79 5.87 -6.08
C ASN A 195 -5.69 6.20 -7.10
N ALA A 196 -5.94 7.21 -7.92
CA ALA A 196 -4.94 7.76 -8.80
C ALA A 196 -3.84 8.44 -7.96
N VAL A 197 -2.60 8.04 -8.17
CA VAL A 197 -1.44 8.65 -7.54
C VAL A 197 -0.72 9.49 -8.57
N VAL A 198 -0.61 10.79 -8.30
CA VAL A 198 0.20 11.71 -9.11
C VAL A 198 1.59 11.78 -8.49
N ASN A 199 2.61 11.30 -9.21
CA ASN A 199 4.00 11.47 -8.83
C ASN A 199 4.51 12.81 -9.35
N VAL A 200 4.52 13.81 -8.47
CA VAL A 200 4.93 15.17 -8.79
C VAL A 200 6.44 15.25 -9.05
N SER A 201 7.23 14.39 -8.41
CA SER A 201 8.69 14.31 -8.65
C SER A 201 9.05 13.86 -10.07
N GLU A 202 8.17 13.12 -10.75
CA GLU A 202 8.35 12.68 -12.14
C GLU A 202 7.85 13.73 -13.17
N THR A 203 7.47 14.94 -12.69
CA THR A 203 7.06 16.02 -13.59
C THR A 203 8.24 16.44 -14.48
N SER A 204 8.08 16.33 -15.79
CA SER A 204 9.11 16.69 -16.76
C SER A 204 9.21 18.21 -17.00
N ASN A 205 8.06 18.88 -16.99
CA ASN A 205 7.95 20.30 -17.29
C ASN A 205 6.76 20.88 -16.51
N TRP A 206 6.97 21.97 -15.81
CA TRP A 206 5.90 22.63 -15.08
C TRP A 206 5.03 23.49 -16.00
N LEU A 207 3.73 23.31 -15.86
CA LEU A 207 2.74 24.14 -16.54
C LEU A 207 2.60 25.50 -15.85
N ILE A 208 2.59 26.56 -16.65
CA ILE A 208 2.06 27.88 -16.30
C ILE A 208 0.80 28.11 -17.12
N SER A 209 -0.33 28.27 -16.45
CA SER A 209 -1.62 28.52 -17.09
C SER A 209 -2.31 29.66 -16.37
N TRP A 210 -2.46 30.79 -17.02
CA TRP A 210 -3.04 32.01 -16.47
C TRP A 210 -4.10 32.60 -17.36
N ILE A 211 -5.04 33.31 -16.73
CA ILE A 211 -5.95 34.24 -17.38
C ILE A 211 -5.49 35.65 -17.04
N ILE A 212 -5.10 36.41 -18.05
CA ILE A 212 -4.76 37.81 -17.93
C ILE A 212 -6.00 38.62 -18.27
N THR A 213 -6.47 39.41 -17.33
CA THR A 213 -7.70 40.22 -17.45
C THR A 213 -7.36 41.63 -17.88
N LEU A 214 -7.82 42.09 -19.05
CA LEU A 214 -7.61 43.44 -19.59
C LEU A 214 -8.92 44.23 -19.58
N GLN A 215 -8.81 45.57 -19.46
CA GLN A 215 -9.97 46.46 -19.48
C GLN A 215 -10.65 46.46 -20.85
N TYR A 216 -11.95 46.74 -20.90
CA TYR A 216 -12.75 46.77 -22.13
C TYR A 216 -12.40 47.92 -23.09
N ASP A 217 -11.71 48.97 -22.59
CA ASP A 217 -11.16 50.08 -23.41
C ASP A 217 -9.91 49.68 -24.18
N THR A 218 -9.36 48.46 -23.95
CA THR A 218 -8.22 47.92 -24.68
C THR A 218 -8.61 47.67 -26.12
N THR A 219 -8.00 48.36 -27.06
CA THR A 219 -8.30 48.25 -28.49
C THR A 219 -7.86 46.92 -29.06
N VAL A 220 -8.46 46.52 -30.21
CA VAL A 220 -8.12 45.25 -30.89
C VAL A 220 -6.62 45.20 -31.27
N ASP A 221 -6.03 46.33 -31.68
CA ASP A 221 -4.61 46.39 -32.06
C ASP A 221 -3.70 46.23 -30.84
N GLN A 222 -4.09 46.82 -29.70
CA GLN A 222 -3.39 46.60 -28.42
C GLN A 222 -3.49 45.10 -28.03
N LEU A 223 -4.66 44.47 -28.10
CA LEU A 223 -4.83 43.06 -27.77
C LEU A 223 -3.94 42.16 -28.63
N LYS A 224 -3.87 42.41 -29.96
CA LYS A 224 -2.98 41.68 -30.86
C LYS A 224 -1.51 41.88 -30.50
N THR A 225 -1.10 43.16 -30.28
CA THR A 225 0.29 43.50 -29.94
C THR A 225 0.73 42.89 -28.61
N ILE A 226 -0.11 42.95 -27.57
CA ILE A 226 0.16 42.33 -26.26
C ILE A 226 0.31 40.84 -26.41
N ARG A 227 -0.62 40.18 -27.10
CA ARG A 227 -0.57 38.75 -27.40
C ARG A 227 0.76 38.38 -28.06
N ASP A 228 1.12 39.05 -29.14
CA ASP A 228 2.30 38.73 -29.92
C ASP A 228 3.60 38.99 -29.17
N GLN A 229 3.64 40.03 -28.33
CA GLN A 229 4.79 40.32 -27.49
C GLN A 229 4.95 39.28 -26.36
N ILE A 230 3.87 38.87 -25.71
CA ILE A 230 3.92 37.83 -24.67
C ILE A 230 4.35 36.51 -25.29
N GLU A 231 3.71 36.07 -26.41
CA GLU A 231 4.05 34.84 -27.10
C GLU A 231 5.49 34.87 -27.62
N GLY A 232 5.92 36.00 -28.16
CA GLY A 232 7.28 36.22 -28.65
C GLY A 232 8.33 36.16 -27.52
N HIS A 233 8.03 36.72 -26.34
CA HIS A 233 8.90 36.60 -25.17
C HIS A 233 9.05 35.14 -24.73
N ILE A 234 7.93 34.41 -24.57
CA ILE A 234 7.94 33.00 -24.17
C ILE A 234 8.75 32.16 -25.16
N ARG A 235 8.57 32.38 -26.49
CA ARG A 235 9.27 31.62 -27.53
C ARG A 235 10.78 31.90 -27.61
N LYS A 236 11.21 33.09 -27.24
CA LYS A 236 12.63 33.51 -27.27
C LYS A 236 13.38 33.20 -25.98
N SER A 237 12.68 33.03 -24.88
CA SER A 237 13.29 32.76 -23.58
C SER A 237 13.76 31.32 -23.48
N GLU A 238 14.93 31.11 -22.87
CA GLU A 238 15.50 29.80 -22.61
C GLU A 238 14.78 29.03 -21.50
N ASP A 239 13.97 29.71 -20.71
CA ASP A 239 13.24 29.14 -19.57
C ASP A 239 12.10 28.21 -19.99
N PHE A 240 11.58 28.37 -21.24
CA PHE A 240 10.36 27.66 -21.69
C PHE A 240 10.65 26.57 -22.71
N ASN A 241 9.87 25.51 -22.63
CA ASN A 241 9.90 24.43 -23.59
C ASN A 241 8.81 24.65 -24.67
N VAL A 242 9.19 25.32 -25.72
CA VAL A 242 8.29 25.69 -26.83
C VAL A 242 7.77 24.49 -27.63
N ASN A 243 8.45 23.34 -27.57
CA ASN A 243 8.09 22.14 -28.31
C ASN A 243 6.84 21.46 -27.75
N ILE A 244 6.55 21.64 -26.44
CA ILE A 244 5.36 21.06 -25.81
C ILE A 244 4.12 21.87 -26.16
N GLY A 245 4.30 23.20 -26.34
CA GLY A 245 3.23 24.10 -26.74
C GLY A 245 3.25 25.41 -25.99
N VAL A 246 2.96 26.48 -26.72
CA VAL A 246 2.77 27.84 -26.22
C VAL A 246 1.46 28.36 -26.81
N ALA A 247 0.60 28.88 -25.99
CA ALA A 247 -0.65 29.52 -26.42
C ALA A 247 -0.85 30.83 -25.67
N VAL A 248 -0.98 31.92 -26.40
CA VAL A 248 -1.43 33.21 -25.92
C VAL A 248 -2.58 33.66 -26.81
N ARG A 249 -3.81 33.65 -26.28
CA ARG A 249 -5.01 33.95 -27.08
C ARG A 249 -6.02 34.71 -26.25
N VAL A 250 -6.79 35.58 -26.90
CA VAL A 250 -8.02 36.11 -26.30
C VAL A 250 -8.98 34.93 -26.12
N ASP A 251 -9.45 34.74 -24.91
CA ASP A 251 -10.25 33.57 -24.54
C ASP A 251 -11.74 33.92 -24.57
N LYS A 252 -12.14 34.91 -23.78
CA LYS A 252 -13.54 35.32 -23.66
C LYS A 252 -13.69 36.76 -23.21
N PHE A 253 -14.91 37.28 -23.33
CA PHE A 253 -15.35 38.53 -22.73
C PHE A 253 -16.11 38.20 -21.42
N SER A 254 -15.52 38.55 -20.29
CA SER A 254 -16.09 38.37 -18.97
C SER A 254 -16.83 39.62 -18.50
N ASP A 255 -17.53 39.57 -17.36
CA ASP A 255 -18.39 40.67 -16.88
C ASP A 255 -17.69 42.02 -16.77
N SER A 256 -16.39 42.04 -16.46
CA SER A 256 -15.61 43.25 -16.28
C SER A 256 -14.27 43.28 -17.00
N SER A 257 -13.98 42.27 -17.87
CA SER A 257 -12.68 42.09 -18.50
C SER A 257 -12.73 41.43 -19.85
N ILE A 258 -11.70 41.69 -20.67
CA ILE A 258 -11.30 40.87 -21.81
C ILE A 258 -10.24 39.90 -21.32
N ASP A 259 -10.56 38.62 -21.31
CA ASP A 259 -9.69 37.58 -20.78
C ASP A 259 -8.72 37.07 -21.86
N MET A 260 -7.44 37.07 -21.54
CA MET A 260 -6.39 36.53 -22.41
C MET A 260 -5.75 35.31 -21.72
N TYR A 261 -5.87 34.17 -22.36
CA TYR A 261 -5.28 32.90 -21.90
C TYR A 261 -3.82 32.82 -22.25
N VAL A 262 -2.98 32.54 -21.26
CA VAL A 262 -1.54 32.33 -21.42
C VAL A 262 -1.22 30.93 -20.92
N ARG A 263 -0.67 30.08 -21.79
CA ARG A 263 -0.25 28.72 -21.43
C ARG A 263 1.14 28.46 -22.00
N CYS A 264 2.03 28.01 -21.12
CA CYS A 264 3.38 27.59 -21.49
C CYS A 264 3.93 26.57 -20.50
N PHE A 265 5.00 25.88 -20.87
CA PHE A 265 5.68 24.91 -20.04
C PHE A 265 7.12 25.35 -19.81
N THR A 266 7.61 25.21 -18.57
CA THR A 266 9.02 25.49 -18.26
C THR A 266 9.91 24.32 -18.67
N LYS A 267 11.20 24.56 -18.89
CA LYS A 267 12.19 23.48 -19.11
C LYS A 267 12.61 22.81 -17.79
N THR A 268 12.52 23.55 -16.69
CA THR A 268 12.88 23.01 -15.38
C THR A 268 11.82 22.09 -14.84
N ASN A 269 12.25 21.04 -14.12
CA ASN A 269 11.43 20.17 -13.28
C ASN A 269 11.54 20.52 -11.77
N SER A 270 12.39 21.50 -11.42
CA SER A 270 12.54 21.99 -10.04
C SER A 270 11.40 22.94 -9.68
N TRP A 271 10.74 22.70 -8.57
CA TRP A 271 9.69 23.57 -8.04
C TRP A 271 10.17 25.00 -7.75
N ASN A 272 11.34 25.14 -7.14
CA ASN A 272 11.88 26.47 -6.80
C ASN A 272 12.24 27.27 -8.06
N ASP A 273 12.84 26.62 -9.04
CA ASP A 273 13.17 27.26 -10.31
C ASP A 273 11.91 27.63 -11.08
N TRP A 274 10.90 26.77 -11.06
CA TRP A 274 9.58 27.08 -11.65
C TRP A 274 8.95 28.33 -11.02
N LEU A 275 9.00 28.48 -9.70
CA LEU A 275 8.50 29.68 -9.03
C LEU A 275 9.24 30.93 -9.52
N SER A 276 10.56 30.87 -9.70
CA SER A 276 11.38 31.96 -10.19
C SER A 276 11.06 32.32 -11.66
N VAL A 277 10.88 31.30 -12.51
CA VAL A 277 10.46 31.48 -13.91
C VAL A 277 9.07 32.10 -13.98
N LYS A 278 8.15 31.60 -13.16
CA LYS A 278 6.78 32.10 -13.04
C LYS A 278 6.73 33.57 -12.66
N GLU A 279 7.54 33.99 -11.69
CA GLU A 279 7.65 35.39 -11.27
C GLU A 279 8.21 36.27 -12.40
N ARG A 280 9.31 35.85 -13.06
CA ARG A 280 9.88 36.61 -14.20
C ARG A 280 8.86 36.80 -15.31
N LEU A 281 8.10 35.78 -15.65
CA LEU A 281 7.04 35.86 -16.64
C LEU A 281 5.93 36.82 -16.23
N ALA A 282 5.50 36.80 -14.98
CA ALA A 282 4.48 37.72 -14.46
C ALA A 282 4.91 39.18 -14.57
N ILE A 283 6.15 39.49 -14.16
CA ILE A 283 6.73 40.82 -14.27
C ILE A 283 6.82 41.27 -15.72
N GLU A 284 7.24 40.39 -16.62
CA GLU A 284 7.37 40.73 -18.03
C GLU A 284 6.00 40.95 -18.70
N ILE A 285 5.00 40.15 -18.39
CA ILE A 285 3.61 40.36 -18.84
C ILE A 285 3.12 41.75 -18.37
N LYS A 286 3.36 42.08 -17.11
CA LYS A 286 2.98 43.41 -16.57
C LYS A 286 3.63 44.52 -17.37
N LYS A 287 4.93 44.47 -17.63
CA LYS A 287 5.66 45.48 -18.43
C LYS A 287 5.09 45.56 -19.85
N ILE A 288 4.79 44.47 -20.49
CA ILE A 288 4.23 44.44 -21.85
C ILE A 288 2.87 45.14 -21.88
N VAL A 289 1.98 44.84 -20.93
CA VAL A 289 0.65 45.46 -20.85
C VAL A 289 0.78 46.99 -20.65
N GLU A 290 1.59 47.45 -19.69
CA GLU A 290 1.80 48.85 -19.40
C GLU A 290 2.45 49.59 -20.57
N LYS A 291 3.46 49.00 -21.23
CA LYS A 291 4.13 49.57 -22.40
C LYS A 291 3.16 49.82 -23.57
N ASN A 292 2.17 48.97 -23.72
CA ASN A 292 1.14 49.11 -24.74
C ASN A 292 -0.04 50.02 -24.30
N LYS A 293 0.10 50.75 -23.19
CA LYS A 293 -0.92 51.67 -22.67
C LYS A 293 -2.26 50.96 -22.40
N ALA A 294 -2.22 49.66 -22.08
CA ALA A 294 -3.35 48.91 -21.62
C ALA A 294 -3.29 48.74 -20.09
N SER A 295 -4.43 48.43 -19.49
CA SER A 295 -4.53 48.28 -18.03
C SER A 295 -5.19 46.92 -17.70
N PHE A 296 -4.80 46.36 -16.56
CA PHE A 296 -5.49 45.20 -16.01
C PHE A 296 -6.89 45.59 -15.57
N ALA A 297 -7.84 44.69 -15.78
CA ALA A 297 -9.21 44.91 -15.39
C ALA A 297 -9.40 44.80 -13.87
N PHE A 298 -10.23 45.68 -13.34
CA PHE A 298 -10.75 45.61 -11.97
C PHE A 298 -12.21 45.18 -12.01
N PRO A 299 -12.72 44.48 -10.97
CA PRO A 299 -14.15 44.25 -10.83
C PRO A 299 -14.89 45.58 -10.90
N SER A 300 -15.78 45.73 -11.86
CA SER A 300 -16.51 46.98 -12.10
C SER A 300 -18.02 46.74 -11.97
N SER A 301 -18.75 47.72 -11.39
CA SER A 301 -20.21 47.73 -11.33
C SER A 301 -20.74 49.08 -11.73
N SER A 302 -21.80 49.11 -12.51
CA SER A 302 -22.50 50.37 -12.88
C SER A 302 -23.61 50.66 -11.86
N ILE A 303 -23.57 51.85 -11.25
CA ILE A 303 -24.61 52.29 -10.32
C ILE A 303 -25.43 53.35 -11.03
N TYR A 304 -26.74 53.10 -11.23
CA TYR A 304 -27.70 54.07 -11.73
C TYR A 304 -28.36 54.76 -10.55
N ILE A 305 -28.15 56.08 -10.42
CA ILE A 305 -28.79 56.86 -9.38
C ILE A 305 -30.00 57.57 -10.00
N GLU A 306 -31.20 57.13 -9.66
CA GLU A 306 -32.44 57.83 -10.00
C GLU A 306 -32.59 59.06 -9.09
N LYS A 307 -32.52 60.27 -9.66
CA LYS A 307 -32.96 61.49 -8.96
C LYS A 307 -34.46 61.51 -8.92
N LYS A 308 -35.06 61.41 -7.74
CA LYS A 308 -36.47 61.71 -7.50
C LYS A 308 -36.76 63.18 -7.69
#